data_8e92b11e549aec9126d707affa185b1e
#
_entry.id   8e92b11e549aec9126d707affa185b1e
#
_cell.length_a   1.000
_cell.length_b   1.000
_cell.length_c   1.000
_cell.angle_alpha   90.00
_cell.angle_beta   90.00
_cell.angle_gamma   90.00
#
_symmetry.space_group_name_H-M   'P 1'
#
loop_
_entity.id
_entity.type
_entity.pdbx_description
1 polymer ?
#
loop_
_entity_poly.entity_id
_entity_poly.type
_entity_poly.pdbx_seq_one_letter_code
_entity_poly.pdbx_strand_id
1 'polypeptide(L)'
;MSETNMNGTTADPVVIVSAARTPMAAFQGDFASLTAPQLGSVAIEAAVQRAGLKPEQIDEVVMGCVLPAGLGQAPARQAALGAGLPLVTGSTTVNKMCGSGMRAAMFAHDMLAAGSVDVIVAGGMESMTNAPYLLPKARGGMRMGHGQVIDHMFYDGLEDAYEKGRLMGTFAEECAASFDFTRDAQDAFAVESLNRAKRANEDGSFAWEIAPVKVESRKGEVTIDRDEQPFKANLEKIPTLKPAFSKTGTVTAANSSSISDGAAALVMMRESTAKRLGVTPIARVVGHSTFAQEPAKFTTAPVGAIRKLFEKNGWRADEVDLYEVNEAFAVVTMAAMKEHKLPHDKVNVHGGACALGHPIGASGARILVTLIGALKQRGGKRGVATLCIGGGEATAMGIELV
;
A
#
# COMPACT_ATOMS: atom_id res chain seq x y z
N MET A 1 1.70 8.84 -30.81
CA MET A 1 0.42 8.99 -31.53
C MET A 1 -0.65 9.18 -30.51
N SER A 2 -1.38 10.30 -30.51
CA SER A 2 -2.45 10.58 -29.54
C SER A 2 -3.65 9.66 -29.85
N GLU A 3 -4.03 8.83 -28.87
CA GLU A 3 -5.26 8.04 -28.97
C GLU A 3 -6.48 8.96 -28.99
N THR A 4 -7.17 9.00 -30.11
CA THR A 4 -8.47 9.67 -30.24
C THR A 4 -9.58 8.70 -29.82
N ASN A 5 -10.37 9.07 -28.83
CA ASN A 5 -11.64 8.39 -28.55
C ASN A 5 -12.60 8.49 -29.76
N MET A 6 -13.56 7.58 -29.87
CA MET A 6 -14.52 7.51 -31.00
C MET A 6 -15.31 8.81 -31.28
N ASN A 7 -15.17 9.83 -30.42
CA ASN A 7 -15.79 11.17 -30.58
C ASN A 7 -14.78 12.26 -30.99
N GLY A 8 -13.54 11.93 -31.41
CA GLY A 8 -12.60 12.92 -31.94
C GLY A 8 -11.98 13.87 -30.92
N THR A 9 -12.25 13.72 -29.62
CA THR A 9 -11.57 14.47 -28.56
C THR A 9 -10.34 13.74 -28.10
N THR A 10 -9.19 14.42 -28.06
CA THR A 10 -7.97 13.91 -27.40
C THR A 10 -8.29 13.58 -25.96
N ALA A 11 -7.96 12.35 -25.52
CA ALA A 11 -8.16 11.96 -24.13
C ALA A 11 -7.42 12.93 -23.21
N ASP A 12 -8.12 13.43 -22.15
CA ASP A 12 -7.53 14.26 -21.11
C ASP A 12 -6.98 13.32 -20.00
N PRO A 13 -5.68 13.03 -19.99
CA PRO A 13 -5.15 11.98 -19.14
C PRO A 13 -5.20 12.36 -17.66
N VAL A 14 -5.37 11.36 -16.82
CA VAL A 14 -5.29 11.52 -15.37
C VAL A 14 -3.83 11.49 -14.94
N VAL A 15 -3.43 12.50 -14.18
CA VAL A 15 -2.06 12.70 -13.70
C VAL A 15 -2.00 12.74 -12.18
N ILE A 16 -0.86 12.35 -11.64
CA ILE A 16 -0.47 12.52 -10.26
C ILE A 16 0.43 13.76 -10.21
N VAL A 17 0.10 14.72 -9.38
CA VAL A 17 0.86 15.98 -9.26
C VAL A 17 1.71 16.01 -7.99
N SER A 18 1.38 15.20 -7.01
CA SER A 18 2.11 15.10 -5.75
C SER A 18 1.83 13.78 -5.04
N ALA A 19 2.73 13.40 -4.15
CA ALA A 19 2.57 12.25 -3.29
C ALA A 19 3.35 12.41 -1.97
N ALA A 20 2.88 11.73 -0.93
CA ALA A 20 3.54 11.66 0.36
C ALA A 20 3.18 10.37 1.09
N ARG A 21 4.04 9.91 1.98
CA ARG A 21 3.75 8.88 2.97
C ARG A 21 4.32 9.22 4.34
N THR A 22 3.74 8.71 5.38
CA THR A 22 4.42 8.68 6.68
C THR A 22 5.58 7.68 6.64
N PRO A 23 6.53 7.72 7.56
CA PRO A 23 7.31 6.52 7.89
C PRO A 23 6.38 5.35 8.16
N MET A 24 6.90 4.11 8.04
CA MET A 24 6.20 2.90 8.45
C MET A 24 6.70 2.50 9.83
N ALA A 25 5.79 2.39 10.80
CA ALA A 25 6.12 1.99 12.16
C ALA A 25 5.81 0.51 12.40
N ALA A 26 6.53 -0.08 13.35
CA ALA A 26 6.33 -1.44 13.81
C ALA A 26 5.05 -1.58 14.63
N PHE A 27 4.55 -2.80 14.76
CA PHE A 27 3.49 -3.13 15.72
C PHE A 27 3.87 -2.69 17.14
N GLN A 28 3.02 -1.88 17.76
CA GLN A 28 3.26 -1.25 19.08
C GLN A 28 4.55 -0.42 19.12
N GLY A 29 4.96 0.11 17.97
CA GLY A 29 6.17 0.90 17.80
C GLY A 29 5.94 2.41 17.91
N ASP A 30 6.68 3.15 17.08
CA ASP A 30 6.74 4.61 17.16
C ASP A 30 5.37 5.31 16.98
N PHE A 31 4.40 4.67 16.34
CA PHE A 31 3.05 5.22 16.13
C PHE A 31 1.97 4.63 17.02
N ALA A 32 2.35 3.95 18.11
CA ALA A 32 1.39 3.26 18.98
C ALA A 32 0.30 4.18 19.59
N SER A 33 0.56 5.48 19.73
CA SER A 33 -0.39 6.47 20.24
C SER A 33 -1.26 7.12 19.17
N LEU A 34 -1.03 6.81 17.87
CA LEU A 34 -1.71 7.46 16.75
C LEU A 34 -2.73 6.54 16.10
N THR A 35 -3.92 7.08 15.84
CA THR A 35 -4.96 6.40 15.06
C THR A 35 -4.69 6.46 13.56
N ALA A 36 -5.30 5.55 12.78
CA ALA A 36 -5.19 5.58 11.34
C ALA A 36 -5.61 6.93 10.72
N PRO A 37 -6.72 7.59 11.13
CA PRO A 37 -7.05 8.94 10.64
C PRO A 37 -5.99 10.00 10.93
N GLN A 38 -5.32 9.97 12.08
CA GLN A 38 -4.24 10.91 12.39
C GLN A 38 -3.03 10.72 11.46
N LEU A 39 -2.63 9.47 11.20
CA LEU A 39 -1.59 9.16 10.21
C LEU A 39 -2.02 9.58 8.80
N GLY A 40 -3.29 9.30 8.43
CA GLY A 40 -3.88 9.73 7.17
C GLY A 40 -3.84 11.26 7.00
N SER A 41 -4.12 12.02 8.07
CA SER A 41 -4.05 13.49 8.05
C SER A 41 -2.67 13.99 7.65
N VAL A 42 -1.61 13.43 8.23
CA VAL A 42 -0.22 13.82 7.90
C VAL A 42 0.10 13.57 6.43
N ALA A 43 -0.27 12.40 5.90
CA ALA A 43 -0.02 12.06 4.50
C ALA A 43 -0.80 12.96 3.53
N ILE A 44 -2.08 13.23 3.81
CA ILE A 44 -2.95 14.12 3.01
C ILE A 44 -2.38 15.55 3.03
N GLU A 45 -2.13 16.10 4.21
CA GLU A 45 -1.60 17.46 4.37
C GLU A 45 -0.29 17.63 3.59
N ALA A 46 0.66 16.73 3.78
CA ALA A 46 1.94 16.76 3.07
C ALA A 46 1.78 16.66 1.55
N ALA A 47 0.90 15.78 1.07
CA ALA A 47 0.66 15.64 -0.37
C ALA A 47 0.04 16.91 -0.98
N VAL A 48 -0.93 17.53 -0.30
CA VAL A 48 -1.58 18.78 -0.75
C VAL A 48 -0.59 19.95 -0.73
N GLN A 49 0.20 20.08 0.33
CA GLN A 49 1.24 21.10 0.43
C GLN A 49 2.30 20.98 -0.67
N ARG A 50 2.77 19.75 -0.93
CA ARG A 50 3.77 19.47 -1.98
C ARG A 50 3.23 19.72 -3.39
N ALA A 51 1.92 19.58 -3.59
CA ALA A 51 1.26 19.94 -4.85
C ALA A 51 1.22 21.46 -5.08
N GLY A 52 1.49 22.27 -4.05
CA GLY A 52 1.31 23.72 -4.10
C GLY A 52 -0.16 24.16 -4.19
N LEU A 53 -1.08 23.29 -3.80
CA LEU A 53 -2.50 23.55 -3.84
C LEU A 53 -3.01 24.12 -2.51
N LYS A 54 -4.06 24.93 -2.60
CA LYS A 54 -4.82 25.35 -1.42
C LYS A 54 -5.80 24.25 -1.02
N PRO A 55 -6.10 24.09 0.28
CA PRO A 55 -7.08 23.10 0.75
C PRO A 55 -8.45 23.18 0.05
N GLU A 56 -8.90 24.38 -0.29
CA GLU A 56 -10.18 24.64 -0.96
C GLU A 56 -10.25 24.14 -2.40
N GLN A 57 -9.14 23.74 -2.99
CA GLN A 57 -9.06 23.19 -4.34
C GLN A 57 -9.24 21.67 -4.39
N ILE A 58 -9.40 21.02 -3.21
CA ILE A 58 -9.60 19.57 -3.12
C ILE A 58 -11.11 19.28 -3.05
N ASP A 59 -11.62 18.62 -4.07
CA ASP A 59 -13.06 18.28 -4.17
C ASP A 59 -13.41 17.05 -3.33
N GLU A 60 -12.55 16.01 -3.37
CA GLU A 60 -12.84 14.70 -2.77
C GLU A 60 -11.59 14.06 -2.18
N VAL A 61 -11.78 13.24 -1.15
CA VAL A 61 -10.75 12.40 -0.53
C VAL A 61 -11.22 10.95 -0.51
N VAL A 62 -10.45 10.03 -1.05
CA VAL A 62 -10.73 8.58 -0.96
C VAL A 62 -9.57 7.89 -0.26
N MET A 63 -9.83 7.34 0.93
CA MET A 63 -8.79 6.65 1.72
C MET A 63 -9.14 5.21 2.01
N GLY A 64 -8.18 4.32 1.73
CA GLY A 64 -8.23 2.94 2.17
C GLY A 64 -8.05 2.81 3.69
N CYS A 65 -8.88 1.98 4.33
CA CYS A 65 -8.74 1.60 5.73
C CYS A 65 -9.44 0.24 5.92
N VAL A 66 -8.73 -0.74 6.44
CA VAL A 66 -9.23 -2.13 6.55
C VAL A 66 -9.76 -2.41 7.95
N LEU A 67 -9.15 -1.82 8.96
CA LEU A 67 -9.44 -2.08 10.37
C LEU A 67 -10.09 -0.86 11.05
N PRO A 68 -11.34 -0.49 10.64
CA PRO A 68 -11.98 0.74 11.09
C PRO A 68 -12.68 0.63 12.45
N ALA A 69 -12.76 -0.55 13.07
CA ALA A 69 -13.44 -0.70 14.34
C ALA A 69 -12.81 0.20 15.42
N GLY A 70 -13.63 0.93 16.14
CA GLY A 70 -13.19 1.85 17.20
C GLY A 70 -12.66 3.21 16.72
N LEU A 71 -12.50 3.44 15.41
CA LEU A 71 -12.04 4.74 14.87
C LEU A 71 -13.13 5.81 14.85
N GLY A 72 -14.38 5.46 15.09
CA GLY A 72 -15.52 6.36 14.95
C GLY A 72 -16.04 6.41 13.51
N GLN A 73 -16.92 7.40 13.24
CA GLN A 73 -17.55 7.52 11.91
C GLN A 73 -16.55 8.03 10.85
N ALA A 74 -16.66 7.49 9.65
CA ALA A 74 -16.03 8.02 8.45
C ALA A 74 -14.51 8.33 8.60
N PRO A 75 -13.64 7.32 8.80
CA PRO A 75 -12.21 7.54 9.01
C PRO A 75 -11.54 8.45 7.96
N ALA A 76 -11.88 8.31 6.67
CA ALA A 76 -11.35 9.18 5.62
C ALA A 76 -11.76 10.65 5.83
N ARG A 77 -12.99 10.89 6.33
CA ARG A 77 -13.46 12.24 6.65
C ARG A 77 -12.69 12.84 7.81
N GLN A 78 -12.41 12.03 8.85
CA GLN A 78 -11.58 12.47 9.98
C GLN A 78 -10.18 12.84 9.50
N ALA A 79 -9.57 12.02 8.63
CA ALA A 79 -8.26 12.29 8.06
C ALA A 79 -8.24 13.57 7.21
N ALA A 80 -9.26 13.78 6.37
CA ALA A 80 -9.39 14.98 5.54
C ALA A 80 -9.50 16.26 6.38
N LEU A 81 -10.36 16.27 7.39
CA LEU A 81 -10.53 17.42 8.27
C LEU A 81 -9.30 17.65 9.16
N GLY A 82 -8.67 16.58 9.65
CA GLY A 82 -7.41 16.66 10.40
C GLY A 82 -6.25 17.21 9.58
N ALA A 83 -6.26 17.02 8.27
CA ALA A 83 -5.32 17.61 7.30
C ALA A 83 -5.64 19.08 6.96
N GLY A 84 -6.66 19.69 7.56
CA GLY A 84 -7.06 21.07 7.32
C GLY A 84 -7.87 21.30 6.04
N LEU A 85 -8.42 20.23 5.42
CA LEU A 85 -9.31 20.41 4.28
C LEU A 85 -10.66 20.99 4.71
N PRO A 86 -11.33 21.76 3.83
CA PRO A 86 -12.56 22.45 4.18
C PRO A 86 -13.74 21.47 4.37
N LEU A 87 -14.76 21.91 5.09
CA LEU A 87 -15.95 21.12 5.38
C LEU A 87 -16.73 20.68 4.14
N VAL A 88 -16.56 21.36 3.02
CA VAL A 88 -17.21 21.06 1.75
C VAL A 88 -16.53 19.93 0.96
N THR A 89 -15.28 19.59 1.28
CA THR A 89 -14.57 18.46 0.64
C THR A 89 -15.26 17.13 0.97
N GLY A 90 -15.71 16.39 -0.05
CA GLY A 90 -16.23 15.04 0.11
C GLY A 90 -15.19 14.06 0.64
N SER A 91 -15.61 12.96 1.29
CA SER A 91 -14.65 11.97 1.79
C SER A 91 -15.24 10.57 1.85
N THR A 92 -14.55 9.58 1.31
CA THR A 92 -14.99 8.19 1.25
C THR A 92 -13.91 7.25 1.80
N THR A 93 -14.30 6.37 2.73
CA THR A 93 -13.44 5.27 3.20
C THR A 93 -13.74 4.03 2.39
N VAL A 94 -12.69 3.36 1.87
CA VAL A 94 -12.82 2.13 1.09
C VAL A 94 -12.04 0.99 1.72
N ASN A 95 -12.59 -0.22 1.62
CA ASN A 95 -11.95 -1.45 2.06
C ASN A 95 -11.92 -2.45 0.89
N LYS A 96 -10.74 -2.80 0.46
CA LYS A 96 -10.42 -3.91 -0.44
C LYS A 96 -9.19 -4.65 0.13
N MET A 97 -9.21 -4.93 1.43
CA MET A 97 -8.09 -5.56 2.14
C MET A 97 -6.75 -4.85 1.79
N CYS A 98 -5.67 -5.60 1.60
CA CYS A 98 -4.35 -5.06 1.26
C CYS A 98 -4.35 -4.08 0.06
N GLY A 99 -5.32 -4.23 -0.84
CA GLY A 99 -5.47 -3.38 -2.04
C GLY A 99 -6.20 -2.06 -1.82
N SER A 100 -6.65 -1.73 -0.61
CA SER A 100 -7.50 -0.56 -0.34
C SER A 100 -6.91 0.76 -0.81
N GLY A 101 -5.63 1.03 -0.50
CA GLY A 101 -4.98 2.27 -0.91
C GLY A 101 -4.81 2.39 -2.43
N MET A 102 -4.47 1.31 -3.13
CA MET A 102 -4.43 1.32 -4.60
C MET A 102 -5.84 1.42 -5.19
N ARG A 103 -6.83 0.77 -4.59
CA ARG A 103 -8.22 0.88 -5.05
C ARG A 103 -8.76 2.30 -4.92
N ALA A 104 -8.36 3.02 -3.87
CA ALA A 104 -8.64 4.45 -3.74
C ALA A 104 -8.08 5.24 -4.94
N ALA A 105 -6.82 5.00 -5.33
CA ALA A 105 -6.22 5.63 -6.51
C ALA A 105 -6.91 5.23 -7.82
N MET A 106 -7.36 3.98 -7.95
CA MET A 106 -8.13 3.52 -9.12
C MET A 106 -9.49 4.21 -9.21
N PHE A 107 -10.21 4.35 -8.09
CA PHE A 107 -11.46 5.09 -8.05
C PHE A 107 -11.25 6.57 -8.37
N ALA A 108 -10.18 7.19 -7.83
CA ALA A 108 -9.82 8.55 -8.17
C ALA A 108 -9.60 8.73 -9.68
N HIS A 109 -8.85 7.81 -10.30
CA HIS A 109 -8.66 7.82 -11.75
C HIS A 109 -10.00 7.76 -12.49
N ASP A 110 -10.88 6.83 -12.12
CA ASP A 110 -12.16 6.62 -12.82
C ASP A 110 -13.13 7.83 -12.62
N MET A 111 -13.16 8.42 -11.41
CA MET A 111 -13.96 9.61 -11.10
C MET A 111 -13.47 10.84 -11.88
N LEU A 112 -12.15 11.02 -11.99
CA LEU A 112 -11.54 12.10 -12.78
C LEU A 112 -11.80 11.91 -14.28
N ALA A 113 -11.65 10.71 -14.80
CA ALA A 113 -11.91 10.37 -16.20
C ALA A 113 -13.39 10.57 -16.56
N ALA A 114 -14.29 10.27 -15.61
CA ALA A 114 -15.74 10.52 -15.76
C ALA A 114 -16.13 11.99 -15.61
N GLY A 115 -15.21 12.86 -15.14
CA GLY A 115 -15.50 14.28 -14.90
C GLY A 115 -16.35 14.54 -13.64
N SER A 116 -16.44 13.59 -12.71
CA SER A 116 -17.24 13.76 -11.48
C SER A 116 -16.62 14.76 -10.52
N VAL A 117 -15.29 14.90 -10.53
CA VAL A 117 -14.48 15.81 -9.71
C VAL A 117 -13.31 16.35 -10.53
N ASP A 118 -12.70 17.44 -10.09
CA ASP A 118 -11.53 18.04 -10.75
C ASP A 118 -10.21 17.69 -10.06
N VAL A 119 -10.19 17.68 -8.71
CA VAL A 119 -9.02 17.41 -7.90
C VAL A 119 -9.38 16.44 -6.76
N ILE A 120 -8.67 15.35 -6.66
CA ILE A 120 -8.92 14.31 -5.65
C ILE A 120 -7.64 13.90 -4.94
N VAL A 121 -7.73 13.69 -3.63
CA VAL A 121 -6.69 13.02 -2.85
C VAL A 121 -7.08 11.57 -2.69
N ALA A 122 -6.21 10.66 -3.13
CA ALA A 122 -6.42 9.22 -2.99
C ALA A 122 -5.27 8.58 -2.21
N GLY A 123 -5.59 7.68 -1.30
CA GLY A 123 -4.55 7.07 -0.49
C GLY A 123 -5.05 5.94 0.38
N GLY A 124 -4.33 5.71 1.46
CA GLY A 124 -4.71 4.75 2.48
C GLY A 124 -3.98 5.00 3.79
N MET A 125 -4.56 4.51 4.85
CA MET A 125 -4.10 4.66 6.21
C MET A 125 -4.45 3.42 7.01
N GLU A 126 -3.58 3.02 7.93
CA GLU A 126 -3.84 1.91 8.84
C GLU A 126 -3.08 2.10 10.14
N SER A 127 -3.71 1.78 11.25
CA SER A 127 -3.06 1.54 12.53
C SER A 127 -3.45 0.15 13.00
N MET A 128 -2.64 -0.84 12.65
CA MET A 128 -2.88 -2.22 13.04
C MET A 128 -2.64 -2.39 14.55
N THR A 129 -1.76 -1.57 15.11
CA THR A 129 -1.50 -1.49 16.56
C THR A 129 -2.76 -1.16 17.35
N ASN A 130 -3.61 -0.29 16.85
CA ASN A 130 -4.81 0.18 17.54
C ASN A 130 -6.10 -0.56 17.14
N ALA A 131 -6.01 -1.64 16.37
CA ALA A 131 -7.14 -2.51 16.08
C ALA A 131 -7.66 -3.13 17.39
N PRO A 132 -8.95 -2.93 17.76
CA PRO A 132 -9.46 -3.37 19.05
C PRO A 132 -9.80 -4.85 19.09
N TYR A 133 -10.02 -5.36 20.28
CA TYR A 133 -10.68 -6.64 20.46
C TYR A 133 -12.21 -6.48 20.43
N LEU A 134 -12.90 -7.48 19.88
CA LEU A 134 -14.35 -7.46 19.65
C LEU A 134 -15.08 -8.49 20.52
N LEU A 135 -16.29 -8.15 20.92
CA LEU A 135 -17.22 -9.03 21.66
C LEU A 135 -18.47 -9.30 20.78
N PRO A 136 -18.46 -10.29 19.87
CA PRO A 136 -19.51 -10.46 18.87
C PRO A 136 -20.91 -10.71 19.46
N LYS A 137 -21.02 -11.37 20.62
CA LYS A 137 -22.30 -11.71 21.25
C LYS A 137 -22.76 -10.70 22.30
N ALA A 138 -22.01 -9.64 22.57
CA ALA A 138 -22.31 -8.68 23.63
C ALA A 138 -23.67 -8.02 23.45
N ARG A 139 -24.04 -7.62 22.22
CA ARG A 139 -25.34 -6.99 21.92
C ARG A 139 -26.54 -7.89 22.24
N GLY A 140 -26.40 -9.19 22.09
CA GLY A 140 -27.43 -10.19 22.46
C GLY A 140 -27.41 -10.56 23.95
N GLY A 141 -26.53 -9.96 24.75
CA GLY A 141 -26.49 -10.11 26.21
C GLY A 141 -25.65 -11.28 26.73
N MET A 142 -24.87 -11.98 25.88
CA MET A 142 -23.99 -13.10 26.29
C MET A 142 -24.63 -14.05 27.33
N ARG A 143 -25.91 -14.40 27.12
CA ARG A 143 -26.90 -14.86 28.11
C ARG A 143 -26.48 -16.03 28.99
N MET A 144 -25.75 -17.03 28.48
CA MET A 144 -25.32 -18.21 29.24
C MET A 144 -24.08 -18.85 28.64
N GLY A 145 -23.16 -19.32 29.48
CA GLY A 145 -21.89 -19.94 29.08
C GLY A 145 -20.79 -18.92 28.82
N HIS A 146 -19.65 -19.41 28.31
CA HIS A 146 -18.49 -18.60 28.03
C HIS A 146 -18.68 -17.72 26.78
N GLY A 147 -18.14 -16.49 26.80
CA GLY A 147 -18.00 -15.61 25.65
C GLY A 147 -16.62 -15.73 25.00
N GLN A 148 -16.50 -15.25 23.78
CA GLN A 148 -15.22 -15.10 23.10
C GLN A 148 -14.89 -13.62 22.90
N VAL A 149 -13.61 -13.27 23.10
CA VAL A 149 -13.02 -12.02 22.69
C VAL A 149 -12.19 -12.33 21.45
N ILE A 150 -12.45 -11.67 20.34
CA ILE A 150 -11.73 -11.86 19.09
C ILE A 150 -10.90 -10.64 18.74
N ASP A 151 -9.70 -10.86 18.22
CA ASP A 151 -8.81 -9.80 17.75
C ASP A 151 -9.29 -9.33 16.38
N HIS A 152 -9.70 -8.05 16.25
CA HIS A 152 -10.14 -7.46 15.00
C HIS A 152 -9.07 -7.54 13.90
N MET A 153 -7.80 -7.30 14.27
CA MET A 153 -6.69 -7.35 13.33
C MET A 153 -6.54 -8.74 12.70
N PHE A 154 -6.64 -9.80 13.50
CA PHE A 154 -6.56 -11.17 12.99
C PHE A 154 -7.83 -11.56 12.25
N TYR A 155 -8.99 -11.38 12.86
CA TYR A 155 -10.25 -11.88 12.33
C TYR A 155 -10.68 -11.24 11.01
N ASP A 156 -10.48 -9.91 10.89
CA ASP A 156 -10.89 -9.15 9.70
C ASP A 156 -9.71 -8.80 8.77
N GLY A 157 -8.46 -9.00 9.20
CA GLY A 157 -7.28 -8.60 8.43
C GLY A 157 -6.33 -9.73 8.03
N LEU A 158 -6.08 -10.73 8.90
CA LEU A 158 -5.01 -11.69 8.72
C LEU A 158 -5.47 -13.16 8.67
N GLU A 159 -6.73 -13.44 9.04
CA GLU A 159 -7.36 -14.76 8.97
C GLU A 159 -8.18 -14.88 7.69
N ASP A 160 -8.20 -16.07 7.12
CA ASP A 160 -9.01 -16.33 5.93
C ASP A 160 -10.52 -16.27 6.24
N ALA A 161 -11.28 -15.63 5.38
CA ALA A 161 -12.72 -15.49 5.55
C ALA A 161 -13.50 -16.78 5.30
N TYR A 162 -12.95 -17.68 4.50
CA TYR A 162 -13.61 -18.90 4.02
C TYR A 162 -13.17 -20.15 4.80
N GLU A 163 -11.90 -20.20 5.20
CA GLU A 163 -11.33 -21.26 6.05
C GLU A 163 -10.97 -20.68 7.42
N LYS A 164 -11.96 -20.56 8.31
CA LYS A 164 -11.82 -19.93 9.63
C LYS A 164 -10.68 -20.55 10.46
N GLY A 165 -9.87 -19.69 11.10
CA GLY A 165 -8.70 -20.07 11.86
C GLY A 165 -7.43 -20.23 11.02
N ARG A 166 -7.53 -20.14 9.70
CA ARG A 166 -6.39 -20.25 8.80
C ARG A 166 -5.76 -18.89 8.52
N LEU A 167 -4.51 -18.71 8.89
CA LEU A 167 -3.78 -17.47 8.70
C LEU A 167 -3.20 -17.36 7.28
N MET A 168 -3.11 -16.14 6.76
CA MET A 168 -2.59 -15.84 5.41
C MET A 168 -1.22 -16.48 5.12
N GLY A 169 -0.35 -16.60 6.11
CA GLY A 169 0.97 -17.22 5.93
C GLY A 169 0.95 -18.71 5.61
N THR A 170 -0.15 -19.43 5.93
CA THR A 170 -0.27 -20.84 5.53
C THR A 170 -0.41 -20.99 4.02
N PHE A 171 -1.05 -20.05 3.35
CA PHE A 171 -1.12 -20.02 1.88
C PHE A 171 0.21 -19.60 1.25
N ALA A 172 1.02 -18.82 1.97
CA ALA A 172 2.39 -18.50 1.54
C ALA A 172 3.28 -19.76 1.56
N GLU A 173 3.10 -20.67 2.53
CA GLU A 173 3.77 -21.98 2.53
C GLU A 173 3.35 -22.83 1.31
N GLU A 174 2.08 -22.83 0.96
CA GLU A 174 1.59 -23.53 -0.25
C GLU A 174 2.16 -22.93 -1.53
N CYS A 175 2.30 -21.60 -1.59
CA CYS A 175 2.95 -20.92 -2.70
C CYS A 175 4.44 -21.31 -2.78
N ALA A 176 5.15 -21.31 -1.63
CA ALA A 176 6.55 -21.73 -1.57
C ALA A 176 6.73 -23.15 -2.12
N ALA A 177 5.87 -24.09 -1.69
CA ALA A 177 5.89 -25.46 -2.16
C ALA A 177 5.58 -25.58 -3.66
N SER A 178 4.56 -24.84 -4.16
CA SER A 178 4.13 -24.91 -5.57
C SER A 178 5.17 -24.37 -6.54
N PHE A 179 6.03 -23.45 -6.09
CA PHE A 179 7.08 -22.84 -6.90
C PHE A 179 8.47 -23.39 -6.60
N ASP A 180 8.61 -24.34 -5.70
CA ASP A 180 9.89 -24.87 -5.20
C ASP A 180 10.80 -23.79 -4.62
N PHE A 181 10.23 -22.80 -3.94
CA PHE A 181 11.01 -21.76 -3.27
C PHE A 181 11.56 -22.28 -1.94
N THR A 182 12.88 -22.46 -1.90
CA THR A 182 13.56 -22.91 -0.67
C THR A 182 13.53 -21.82 0.41
N ARG A 183 13.75 -22.24 1.66
CA ARG A 183 13.94 -21.31 2.78
C ARG A 183 15.06 -20.32 2.50
N ASP A 184 16.20 -20.80 2.02
CA ASP A 184 17.38 -19.97 1.75
C ASP A 184 17.09 -18.91 0.66
N ALA A 185 16.34 -19.27 -0.37
CA ALA A 185 15.95 -18.31 -1.42
C ALA A 185 15.01 -17.21 -0.88
N GLN A 186 14.06 -17.57 -0.02
CA GLN A 186 13.15 -16.62 0.62
C GLN A 186 13.89 -15.70 1.60
N ASP A 187 14.82 -16.25 2.40
CA ASP A 187 15.62 -15.46 3.32
C ASP A 187 16.59 -14.52 2.57
N ALA A 188 17.22 -14.99 1.49
CA ALA A 188 18.07 -14.14 0.64
C ALA A 188 17.28 -12.96 0.05
N PHE A 189 16.04 -13.20 -0.41
CA PHE A 189 15.15 -12.15 -0.88
C PHE A 189 14.84 -11.13 0.23
N ALA A 190 14.50 -11.60 1.43
CA ALA A 190 14.19 -10.73 2.58
C ALA A 190 15.40 -9.90 3.03
N VAL A 191 16.59 -10.50 3.03
CA VAL A 191 17.87 -9.82 3.35
C VAL A 191 18.14 -8.70 2.33
N GLU A 192 17.94 -8.96 1.04
CA GLU A 192 18.12 -7.93 0.01
C GLU A 192 17.10 -6.82 0.18
N SER A 193 15.80 -7.13 0.42
CA SER A 193 14.78 -6.14 0.73
C SER A 193 15.19 -5.25 1.91
N LEU A 194 15.70 -5.86 2.99
CA LEU A 194 16.17 -5.13 4.17
C LEU A 194 17.37 -4.22 3.88
N ASN A 195 18.35 -4.71 3.12
CA ASN A 195 19.51 -3.91 2.75
C ASN A 195 19.12 -2.70 1.88
N ARG A 196 18.21 -2.90 0.94
CA ARG A 196 17.66 -1.83 0.09
C ARG A 196 16.90 -0.80 0.91
N ALA A 197 16.05 -1.25 1.84
CA ALA A 197 15.28 -0.35 2.70
C ALA A 197 16.16 0.48 3.64
N LYS A 198 17.19 -0.13 4.25
CA LYS A 198 18.18 0.61 5.05
C LYS A 198 18.88 1.67 4.23
N ARG A 199 19.42 1.29 3.09
CA ARG A 199 20.11 2.22 2.19
C ARG A 199 19.19 3.39 1.80
N ALA A 200 17.94 3.10 1.38
CA ALA A 200 17.02 4.14 0.93
C ALA A 200 16.62 5.13 2.04
N ASN A 201 16.59 4.69 3.30
CA ASN A 201 16.41 5.58 4.46
C ASN A 201 17.65 6.42 4.78
N GLU A 202 18.85 5.95 4.44
CA GLU A 202 20.13 6.57 4.81
C GLU A 202 20.69 7.47 3.70
N ASP A 203 20.49 7.13 2.43
CA ASP A 203 21.05 7.86 1.27
C ASP A 203 20.15 8.98 0.74
N GLY A 204 19.00 9.20 1.38
CA GLY A 204 18.03 10.23 0.99
C GLY A 204 17.05 9.79 -0.10
N SER A 205 17.09 8.54 -0.54
CA SER A 205 16.14 8.02 -1.55
C SER A 205 14.68 8.20 -1.15
N PHE A 206 14.37 8.10 0.16
CA PHE A 206 13.02 8.31 0.69
C PHE A 206 12.71 9.76 1.10
N ALA A 207 13.67 10.67 1.06
CA ALA A 207 13.47 12.05 1.53
C ALA A 207 12.33 12.79 0.78
N TRP A 208 12.11 12.48 -0.50
CA TRP A 208 11.06 13.12 -1.29
C TRP A 208 9.65 12.66 -0.90
N GLU A 209 9.51 11.41 -0.41
CA GLU A 209 8.21 10.79 -0.15
C GLU A 209 7.80 10.86 1.34
N ILE A 210 8.75 10.76 2.26
CA ILE A 210 8.45 10.75 3.70
C ILE A 210 7.95 12.14 4.15
N ALA A 211 6.82 12.12 4.84
CA ALA A 211 6.28 13.22 5.64
C ALA A 211 6.55 12.90 7.11
N PRO A 212 7.38 13.67 7.82
CA PRO A 212 7.66 13.43 9.23
C PRO A 212 6.39 13.49 10.09
N VAL A 213 6.30 12.63 11.08
CA VAL A 213 5.16 12.53 12.00
C VAL A 213 5.59 12.97 13.39
N LYS A 214 4.84 13.89 13.98
CA LYS A 214 5.02 14.32 15.36
C LYS A 214 4.24 13.40 16.30
N VAL A 215 4.93 12.87 17.29
CA VAL A 215 4.36 11.96 18.29
C VAL A 215 4.58 12.53 19.69
N GLU A 216 3.51 12.68 20.45
CA GLU A 216 3.60 13.06 21.85
C GLU A 216 4.13 11.89 22.69
N SER A 217 5.16 12.14 23.47
CA SER A 217 5.73 11.19 24.40
C SER A 217 5.78 11.75 25.81
N ARG A 218 6.04 10.90 26.80
CA ARG A 218 6.23 11.36 28.20
C ARG A 218 7.38 12.34 28.37
N LYS A 219 8.29 12.40 27.40
CA LYS A 219 9.49 13.28 27.41
C LYS A 219 9.31 14.51 26.51
N GLY A 220 8.13 14.73 25.95
CA GLY A 220 7.83 15.79 25.00
C GLY A 220 7.58 15.26 23.58
N GLU A 221 7.36 16.17 22.63
CA GLU A 221 7.14 15.85 21.23
C GLU A 221 8.42 15.27 20.60
N VAL A 222 8.26 14.17 19.86
CA VAL A 222 9.31 13.52 19.07
C VAL A 222 8.89 13.51 17.61
N THR A 223 9.77 13.87 16.69
CA THR A 223 9.54 13.78 15.26
C THR A 223 10.09 12.46 14.74
N ILE A 224 9.26 11.66 14.11
CA ILE A 224 9.62 10.40 13.43
C ILE A 224 9.69 10.69 11.94
N ASP A 225 10.85 10.52 11.34
CA ASP A 225 11.18 10.90 9.96
C ASP A 225 11.81 9.77 9.13
N ARG A 226 11.84 8.55 9.67
CA ARG A 226 12.36 7.35 8.98
C ARG A 226 11.56 6.10 9.35
N ASP A 227 11.60 5.11 8.47
CA ASP A 227 10.97 3.82 8.70
C ASP A 227 11.62 3.08 9.87
N GLU A 228 10.82 2.51 10.76
CA GLU A 228 11.29 1.92 12.02
C GLU A 228 11.91 0.54 11.83
N GLN A 229 11.22 -0.34 11.08
CA GLN A 229 11.54 -1.76 10.98
C GLN A 229 12.95 -2.05 10.42
N PRO A 230 13.45 -1.37 9.38
CA PRO A 230 14.77 -1.67 8.83
C PRO A 230 15.89 -1.56 9.85
N PHE A 231 15.75 -0.69 10.85
CA PHE A 231 16.79 -0.46 11.87
C PHE A 231 16.64 -1.35 13.11
N LYS A 232 15.50 -2.01 13.28
CA LYS A 232 15.26 -2.99 14.34
C LYS A 232 15.62 -4.42 13.93
N ALA A 233 15.68 -4.70 12.64
CA ALA A 233 15.95 -6.03 12.12
C ALA A 233 17.43 -6.45 12.35
N ASN A 234 17.63 -7.72 12.75
CA ASN A 234 18.95 -8.32 12.93
C ASN A 234 19.19 -9.38 11.83
N LEU A 235 20.06 -9.05 10.85
CA LEU A 235 20.39 -9.91 9.72
C LEU A 235 20.95 -11.27 10.12
N GLU A 236 21.79 -11.33 11.17
CA GLU A 236 22.42 -12.57 11.62
C GLU A 236 21.42 -13.59 12.18
N LYS A 237 20.27 -13.11 12.66
CA LYS A 237 19.22 -13.96 13.19
C LYS A 237 18.32 -14.57 12.12
N ILE A 238 18.26 -14.00 10.92
CA ILE A 238 17.33 -14.43 9.88
C ILE A 238 17.41 -15.93 9.58
N PRO A 239 18.60 -16.53 9.35
CA PRO A 239 18.70 -17.96 9.06
C PRO A 239 18.26 -18.86 10.22
N THR A 240 18.26 -18.35 11.46
CA THR A 240 17.92 -19.10 12.67
C THR A 240 16.47 -19.01 13.08
N LEU A 241 15.68 -18.18 12.39
CA LEU A 241 14.26 -18.01 12.69
C LEU A 241 13.47 -19.30 12.43
N LYS A 242 12.57 -19.62 13.35
CA LYS A 242 11.66 -20.75 13.18
C LYS A 242 10.56 -20.38 12.17
N PRO A 243 10.06 -21.36 11.40
CA PRO A 243 8.87 -21.17 10.60
C PRO A 243 7.68 -20.67 11.46
N ALA A 244 6.92 -19.72 10.92
CA ALA A 244 5.86 -19.04 11.67
C ALA A 244 4.49 -19.71 11.53
N PHE A 245 4.23 -20.40 10.41
CA PHE A 245 2.90 -20.88 10.04
C PHE A 245 2.79 -22.42 9.95
N SER A 246 3.90 -23.12 9.87
CA SER A 246 3.97 -24.58 9.85
C SER A 246 5.24 -25.06 10.55
N LYS A 247 5.18 -26.16 11.28
CA LYS A 247 6.37 -26.72 11.99
C LYS A 247 7.53 -27.08 11.05
N THR A 248 7.22 -27.48 9.83
CA THR A 248 8.17 -27.86 8.78
C THR A 248 8.20 -26.89 7.61
N GLY A 249 7.66 -25.68 7.80
CA GLY A 249 7.53 -24.67 6.77
C GLY A 249 8.83 -23.93 6.50
N THR A 250 8.73 -22.99 5.59
CA THR A 250 9.84 -22.11 5.14
C THR A 250 9.58 -20.64 5.38
N VAL A 251 8.30 -20.27 5.63
CA VAL A 251 7.87 -18.89 5.84
C VAL A 251 8.13 -18.48 7.29
N THR A 252 8.88 -17.39 7.47
CA THR A 252 9.28 -16.88 8.79
C THR A 252 8.86 -15.43 8.97
N ALA A 253 9.06 -14.89 10.16
CA ALA A 253 8.82 -13.47 10.42
C ALA A 253 9.69 -12.53 9.56
N ALA A 254 10.88 -12.98 9.09
CA ALA A 254 11.77 -12.15 8.27
C ALA A 254 11.37 -12.13 6.78
N ASN A 255 10.85 -13.25 6.24
CA ASN A 255 10.42 -13.35 4.85
C ASN A 255 8.90 -13.17 4.69
N SER A 256 8.26 -12.64 5.73
CA SER A 256 6.89 -12.14 5.77
C SER A 256 6.90 -10.63 6.04
N SER A 257 5.88 -9.91 5.59
CA SER A 257 5.70 -8.53 6.00
C SER A 257 5.35 -8.44 7.49
N SER A 258 5.82 -7.40 8.16
CA SER A 258 5.45 -7.14 9.54
C SER A 258 4.10 -6.42 9.66
N ILE A 259 3.42 -6.66 10.78
CA ILE A 259 2.28 -5.86 11.24
C ILE A 259 2.79 -4.44 11.47
N SER A 260 2.11 -3.44 10.91
CA SER A 260 2.65 -2.07 10.85
C SER A 260 1.57 -1.00 10.84
N ASP A 261 1.99 0.22 11.15
CA ASP A 261 1.18 1.43 11.11
C ASP A 261 1.75 2.41 10.08
N GLY A 262 0.89 3.12 9.36
CA GLY A 262 1.33 4.12 8.39
C GLY A 262 0.23 4.59 7.46
N ALA A 263 0.55 5.61 6.66
CA ALA A 263 -0.36 6.19 5.66
C ALA A 263 0.41 6.68 4.44
N ALA A 264 -0.30 6.76 3.31
CA ALA A 264 0.20 7.34 2.07
C ALA A 264 -0.93 8.02 1.30
N ALA A 265 -0.64 9.09 0.58
CA ALA A 265 -1.58 9.86 -0.20
C ALA A 265 -0.96 10.37 -1.51
N LEU A 266 -1.80 10.45 -2.55
CA LEU A 266 -1.47 11.00 -3.86
C LEU A 266 -2.51 12.07 -4.20
N VAL A 267 -2.07 13.19 -4.79
CA VAL A 267 -2.96 14.21 -5.34
C VAL A 267 -3.08 13.96 -6.84
N MET A 268 -4.30 13.77 -7.31
CA MET A 268 -4.62 13.39 -8.68
C MET A 268 -5.62 14.34 -9.31
N MET A 269 -5.47 14.58 -10.61
CA MET A 269 -6.37 15.42 -11.41
C MET A 269 -6.24 15.09 -12.90
N ARG A 270 -7.09 15.68 -13.75
CA ARG A 270 -6.85 15.66 -15.19
C ARG A 270 -5.69 16.58 -15.56
N GLU A 271 -4.99 16.27 -16.64
CA GLU A 271 -3.87 17.08 -17.14
C GLU A 271 -4.29 18.51 -17.47
N SER A 272 -5.48 18.71 -18.04
CA SER A 272 -6.07 20.04 -18.28
C SER A 272 -6.29 20.83 -16.99
N THR A 273 -6.74 20.16 -15.92
CA THR A 273 -6.90 20.76 -14.59
C THR A 273 -5.54 21.16 -14.00
N ALA A 274 -4.52 20.30 -14.11
CA ALA A 274 -3.16 20.62 -13.67
C ALA A 274 -2.63 21.88 -14.38
N LYS A 275 -2.80 21.96 -15.71
CA LYS A 275 -2.44 23.12 -16.50
C LYS A 275 -3.22 24.38 -16.07
N ARG A 276 -4.52 24.27 -15.83
CA ARG A 276 -5.36 25.40 -15.37
C ARG A 276 -4.94 25.91 -14.00
N LEU A 277 -4.53 25.01 -13.09
CA LEU A 277 -4.07 25.36 -11.74
C LEU A 277 -2.58 25.72 -11.67
N GLY A 278 -1.83 25.60 -12.75
CA GLY A 278 -0.41 25.91 -12.81
C GLY A 278 0.47 24.93 -12.03
N VAL A 279 0.00 23.68 -11.83
CA VAL A 279 0.77 22.63 -11.15
C VAL A 279 1.38 21.67 -12.17
N THR A 280 2.58 21.18 -11.85
CA THR A 280 3.34 20.29 -12.75
C THR A 280 3.05 18.83 -12.41
N PRO A 281 2.55 18.02 -13.37
CA PRO A 281 2.44 16.58 -13.19
C PRO A 281 3.79 15.92 -12.92
N ILE A 282 3.80 14.91 -12.06
CA ILE A 282 4.99 14.06 -11.81
C ILE A 282 4.88 12.70 -12.48
N ALA A 283 3.65 12.20 -12.66
CA ALA A 283 3.39 10.96 -13.35
C ALA A 283 1.99 10.98 -13.98
N ARG A 284 1.80 10.18 -15.02
CA ARG A 284 0.51 9.87 -15.64
C ARG A 284 0.09 8.46 -15.27
N VAL A 285 -1.18 8.26 -14.94
CA VAL A 285 -1.76 6.93 -14.84
C VAL A 285 -2.10 6.43 -16.24
N VAL A 286 -1.44 5.36 -16.69
CA VAL A 286 -1.66 4.78 -18.01
C VAL A 286 -2.82 3.80 -18.00
N GLY A 287 -2.98 3.08 -16.90
CA GLY A 287 -4.10 2.18 -16.71
C GLY A 287 -4.01 1.42 -15.40
N HIS A 288 -5.06 0.70 -15.10
CA HIS A 288 -5.13 -0.17 -13.94
C HIS A 288 -5.93 -1.43 -14.22
N SER A 289 -5.75 -2.44 -13.42
CA SER A 289 -6.43 -3.72 -13.53
C SER A 289 -6.74 -4.33 -12.17
N THR A 290 -7.73 -5.22 -12.13
CA THR A 290 -8.01 -6.14 -11.02
C THR A 290 -8.03 -7.56 -11.56
N PHE A 291 -7.60 -8.49 -10.71
CA PHE A 291 -7.66 -9.90 -10.98
C PHE A 291 -8.21 -10.63 -9.74
N ALA A 292 -8.99 -11.67 -9.97
CA ALA A 292 -9.53 -12.52 -8.90
C ALA A 292 -9.42 -14.00 -9.31
N GLN A 293 -9.17 -14.85 -8.33
CA GLN A 293 -9.06 -16.30 -8.45
C GLN A 293 -9.49 -16.96 -7.14
N GLU A 294 -9.23 -18.25 -6.96
CA GLU A 294 -9.51 -18.95 -5.71
C GLU A 294 -8.88 -18.23 -4.50
N PRO A 295 -9.63 -18.03 -3.39
CA PRO A 295 -9.11 -17.35 -2.20
C PRO A 295 -7.76 -17.87 -1.71
N ALA A 296 -7.58 -19.17 -1.68
CA ALA A 296 -6.34 -19.83 -1.27
C ALA A 296 -5.12 -19.48 -2.15
N LYS A 297 -5.34 -19.01 -3.37
CA LYS A 297 -4.28 -18.66 -4.33
C LYS A 297 -3.96 -17.17 -4.38
N PHE A 298 -4.36 -16.39 -3.38
CA PHE A 298 -4.14 -14.94 -3.38
C PHE A 298 -2.68 -14.53 -3.60
N THR A 299 -1.73 -15.35 -3.16
CA THR A 299 -0.28 -15.10 -3.28
C THR A 299 0.19 -14.95 -4.73
N THR A 300 -0.47 -15.61 -5.68
CA THR A 300 -0.15 -15.54 -7.12
C THR A 300 -1.07 -14.61 -7.91
N ALA A 301 -2.07 -14.00 -7.28
CA ALA A 301 -3.00 -13.10 -7.95
C ALA A 301 -2.33 -11.88 -8.64
N PRO A 302 -1.20 -11.32 -8.12
CA PRO A 302 -0.45 -10.26 -8.81
C PRO A 302 -0.01 -10.63 -10.23
N VAL A 303 0.30 -11.91 -10.48
CA VAL A 303 0.65 -12.40 -11.83
C VAL A 303 -0.48 -12.13 -12.82
N GLY A 304 -1.72 -12.46 -12.43
CA GLY A 304 -2.90 -12.21 -13.26
C GLY A 304 -3.21 -10.73 -13.43
N ALA A 305 -3.01 -9.92 -12.37
CA ALA A 305 -3.24 -8.47 -12.43
C ALA A 305 -2.23 -7.78 -13.36
N ILE A 306 -0.94 -8.11 -13.28
CA ILE A 306 0.09 -7.61 -14.20
C ILE A 306 -0.23 -8.00 -15.64
N ARG A 307 -0.60 -9.26 -15.89
CA ARG A 307 -0.96 -9.74 -17.23
C ARG A 307 -2.09 -8.92 -17.84
N LYS A 308 -3.21 -8.75 -17.09
CA LYS A 308 -4.33 -7.92 -17.53
C LYS A 308 -3.94 -6.46 -17.76
N LEU A 309 -3.06 -5.90 -16.93
CA LEU A 309 -2.57 -4.54 -17.12
C LEU A 309 -1.77 -4.42 -18.42
N PHE A 310 -0.89 -5.38 -18.71
CA PHE A 310 -0.11 -5.41 -19.94
C PHE A 310 -1.00 -5.54 -21.19
N GLU A 311 -1.98 -6.44 -21.16
CA GLU A 311 -2.96 -6.58 -22.23
C GLU A 311 -3.73 -5.28 -22.50
N LYS A 312 -4.16 -4.59 -21.42
CA LYS A 312 -4.90 -3.33 -21.51
C LYS A 312 -4.07 -2.18 -22.07
N ASN A 313 -2.79 -2.09 -21.68
CA ASN A 313 -1.91 -0.98 -22.05
C ASN A 313 -1.06 -1.26 -23.29
N GLY A 314 -1.09 -2.48 -23.82
CA GLY A 314 -0.18 -2.90 -24.90
C GLY A 314 1.28 -2.94 -24.46
N TRP A 315 1.56 -3.16 -23.17
CA TRP A 315 2.92 -3.21 -22.64
C TRP A 315 3.45 -4.63 -22.55
N ARG A 316 4.78 -4.74 -22.60
CA ARG A 316 5.51 -5.97 -22.30
C ARG A 316 6.37 -5.76 -21.06
N ALA A 317 6.73 -6.85 -20.38
CA ALA A 317 7.52 -6.80 -19.16
C ALA A 317 8.91 -6.16 -19.35
N ASP A 318 9.53 -6.34 -20.52
CA ASP A 318 10.83 -5.77 -20.86
C ASP A 318 10.79 -4.25 -21.12
N GLU A 319 9.62 -3.69 -21.41
CA GLU A 319 9.38 -2.25 -21.64
C GLU A 319 9.11 -1.47 -20.35
N VAL A 320 8.98 -2.15 -19.22
CA VAL A 320 8.79 -1.54 -17.90
C VAL A 320 10.14 -1.40 -17.20
N ASP A 321 10.41 -0.20 -16.72
CA ASP A 321 11.69 0.11 -16.08
C ASP A 321 11.75 -0.42 -14.65
N LEU A 322 10.72 -0.20 -13.86
CA LEU A 322 10.66 -0.62 -12.44
C LEU A 322 9.29 -1.20 -12.04
N TYR A 323 9.35 -2.08 -11.07
CA TYR A 323 8.19 -2.73 -10.46
C TYR A 323 8.19 -2.52 -8.94
N GLU A 324 7.04 -2.22 -8.38
CA GLU A 324 6.74 -2.34 -6.96
C GLU A 324 5.71 -3.45 -6.77
N VAL A 325 6.16 -4.61 -6.33
CA VAL A 325 5.31 -5.76 -6.00
C VAL A 325 5.30 -5.91 -4.48
N ASN A 326 4.16 -5.66 -3.84
CA ASN A 326 4.08 -5.67 -2.39
C ASN A 326 4.50 -7.02 -1.79
N GLU A 327 5.47 -7.00 -0.91
CA GLU A 327 6.03 -8.18 -0.25
C GLU A 327 5.18 -8.58 0.97
N ALA A 328 3.88 -8.89 0.77
CA ALA A 328 3.09 -9.45 1.87
C ALA A 328 3.79 -10.68 2.46
N PHE A 329 4.41 -11.46 1.59
CA PHE A 329 5.41 -12.50 1.84
C PHE A 329 6.43 -12.43 0.71
N ALA A 330 7.68 -12.82 0.95
CA ALA A 330 8.72 -12.89 -0.08
C ALA A 330 8.27 -13.71 -1.30
N VAL A 331 7.58 -14.83 -1.07
CA VAL A 331 7.08 -15.73 -2.12
C VAL A 331 6.09 -15.07 -3.08
N VAL A 332 5.34 -14.05 -2.66
CA VAL A 332 4.41 -13.31 -3.52
C VAL A 332 5.17 -12.58 -4.62
N THR A 333 6.20 -11.82 -4.23
CA THR A 333 7.05 -11.09 -5.17
C THR A 333 7.89 -12.04 -6.00
N MET A 334 8.45 -13.08 -5.39
CA MET A 334 9.23 -14.12 -6.10
C MET A 334 8.38 -14.83 -7.16
N ALA A 335 7.11 -15.14 -6.90
CA ALA A 335 6.21 -15.74 -7.87
C ALA A 335 5.94 -14.79 -9.06
N ALA A 336 5.66 -13.51 -8.79
CA ALA A 336 5.49 -12.52 -9.83
C ALA A 336 6.76 -12.36 -10.69
N MET A 337 7.94 -12.34 -10.05
CA MET A 337 9.24 -12.29 -10.74
C MET A 337 9.44 -13.51 -11.64
N LYS A 338 9.17 -14.72 -11.14
CA LYS A 338 9.34 -15.97 -11.90
C LYS A 338 8.42 -16.02 -13.12
N GLU A 339 7.13 -15.73 -12.93
CA GLU A 339 6.11 -15.84 -13.96
C GLU A 339 6.28 -14.79 -15.10
N HIS A 340 6.63 -13.56 -14.74
CA HIS A 340 6.84 -12.48 -15.71
C HIS A 340 8.32 -12.30 -16.11
N LYS A 341 9.23 -13.16 -15.61
CA LYS A 341 10.68 -13.10 -15.86
C LYS A 341 11.26 -11.73 -15.50
N LEU A 342 10.82 -11.15 -14.38
CA LEU A 342 11.31 -9.85 -13.93
C LEU A 342 12.68 -9.99 -13.26
N PRO A 343 13.70 -9.24 -13.70
CA PRO A 343 14.98 -9.22 -13.04
C PRO A 343 14.87 -8.52 -11.68
N HIS A 344 15.53 -9.05 -10.64
CA HIS A 344 15.40 -8.56 -9.27
C HIS A 344 15.89 -7.11 -9.08
N ASP A 345 16.81 -6.65 -9.93
CA ASP A 345 17.32 -5.28 -9.92
C ASP A 345 16.31 -4.22 -10.44
N LYS A 346 15.17 -4.68 -11.01
CA LYS A 346 14.04 -3.84 -11.40
C LYS A 346 12.86 -3.91 -10.41
N VAL A 347 12.89 -4.81 -9.43
CA VAL A 347 11.76 -5.06 -8.51
C VAL A 347 12.12 -4.58 -7.11
N ASN A 348 11.24 -3.74 -6.51
CA ASN A 348 11.35 -3.25 -5.14
C ASN A 348 12.77 -2.71 -4.83
N VAL A 349 13.24 -1.80 -5.68
CA VAL A 349 14.63 -1.34 -5.68
C VAL A 349 15.05 -0.56 -4.43
N HIS A 350 14.08 -0.15 -3.63
CA HIS A 350 14.25 0.48 -2.32
C HIS A 350 13.79 -0.40 -1.16
N GLY A 351 13.69 -1.72 -1.41
CA GLY A 351 13.10 -2.66 -0.46
C GLY A 351 11.57 -2.61 -0.48
N GLY A 352 10.93 -3.57 0.17
CA GLY A 352 9.50 -3.71 0.22
C GLY A 352 8.97 -4.07 1.60
N ALA A 353 7.77 -4.64 1.67
CA ALA A 353 7.06 -4.82 2.92
C ALA A 353 7.70 -5.80 3.91
N CYS A 354 8.53 -6.74 3.46
CA CYS A 354 9.32 -7.59 4.37
C CYS A 354 10.27 -6.76 5.24
N ALA A 355 10.75 -5.62 4.72
CA ALA A 355 11.65 -4.72 5.41
C ALA A 355 10.94 -3.50 6.02
N LEU A 356 10.02 -2.89 5.26
CA LEU A 356 9.35 -1.63 5.64
C LEU A 356 8.09 -1.84 6.47
N GLY A 357 7.42 -3.00 6.30
CA GLY A 357 6.13 -3.28 6.90
C GLY A 357 4.94 -3.14 5.95
N HIS A 358 3.79 -3.64 6.41
CA HIS A 358 2.56 -3.73 5.59
C HIS A 358 1.34 -3.20 6.35
N PRO A 359 1.21 -1.88 6.55
CA PRO A 359 -0.06 -1.31 7.02
C PRO A 359 -1.11 -1.53 5.93
N ILE A 360 -1.99 -2.53 6.14
CA ILE A 360 -2.76 -3.18 5.06
C ILE A 360 -3.59 -2.20 4.23
N GLY A 361 -4.27 -1.24 4.85
CA GLY A 361 -5.05 -0.23 4.15
C GLY A 361 -4.23 0.82 3.39
N ALA A 362 -2.98 1.05 3.80
CA ALA A 362 -2.09 2.07 3.24
C ALA A 362 -1.19 1.56 2.12
N SER A 363 -0.83 0.27 2.14
CA SER A 363 0.25 -0.29 1.33
C SER A 363 0.07 -0.10 -0.17
N GLY A 364 -1.17 -0.18 -0.68
CA GLY A 364 -1.43 0.02 -2.10
C GLY A 364 -1.09 1.44 -2.59
N ALA A 365 -1.28 2.45 -1.77
CA ALA A 365 -0.85 3.82 -2.06
C ALA A 365 0.66 3.98 -1.82
N ARG A 366 1.20 3.38 -0.75
CA ARG A 366 2.62 3.43 -0.42
C ARG A 366 3.49 2.95 -1.58
N ILE A 367 3.17 1.81 -2.19
CA ILE A 367 3.96 1.28 -3.31
C ILE A 367 3.91 2.19 -4.56
N LEU A 368 2.80 2.90 -4.80
CA LEU A 368 2.72 3.90 -5.87
C LEU A 368 3.63 5.10 -5.59
N VAL A 369 3.63 5.59 -4.35
CA VAL A 369 4.50 6.69 -3.92
C VAL A 369 5.98 6.31 -4.11
N THR A 370 6.39 5.16 -3.59
CA THR A 370 7.77 4.66 -3.72
C THR A 370 8.16 4.42 -5.18
N LEU A 371 7.26 3.86 -6.01
CA LEU A 371 7.53 3.64 -7.42
C LEU A 371 7.85 4.94 -8.18
N ILE A 372 7.08 6.01 -7.92
CA ILE A 372 7.32 7.32 -8.54
C ILE A 372 8.73 7.83 -8.19
N GLY A 373 9.11 7.75 -6.91
CA GLY A 373 10.44 8.18 -6.46
C GLY A 373 11.58 7.35 -7.04
N ALA A 374 11.40 6.04 -7.04
CA ALA A 374 12.40 5.12 -7.59
C ALA A 374 12.62 5.34 -9.10
N LEU A 375 11.55 5.53 -9.87
CA LEU A 375 11.63 5.86 -11.29
C LEU A 375 12.40 7.17 -11.51
N LYS A 376 12.07 8.22 -10.76
CA LYS A 376 12.72 9.51 -10.86
C LYS A 376 14.22 9.42 -10.57
N GLN A 377 14.60 8.71 -9.52
CA GLN A 377 16.01 8.58 -9.09
C GLN A 377 16.84 7.74 -10.06
N ARG A 378 16.24 6.72 -10.68
CA ARG A 378 16.93 5.83 -11.61
C ARG A 378 16.83 6.24 -13.08
N GLY A 379 16.18 7.38 -13.37
CA GLY A 379 15.97 7.86 -14.74
C GLY A 379 15.06 6.95 -15.56
N GLY A 380 14.21 6.15 -14.89
CA GLY A 380 13.20 5.31 -15.54
C GLY A 380 11.96 6.13 -15.88
N LYS A 381 11.13 5.61 -16.76
CA LYS A 381 9.89 6.25 -17.21
C LYS A 381 8.64 5.45 -16.86
N ARG A 382 8.62 4.15 -17.15
CA ARG A 382 7.47 3.26 -16.97
C ARG A 382 7.58 2.45 -15.70
N GLY A 383 6.53 2.42 -14.92
CA GLY A 383 6.47 1.62 -13.71
C GLY A 383 5.15 0.89 -13.54
N VAL A 384 5.21 -0.25 -12.86
CA VAL A 384 4.05 -1.04 -12.47
C VAL A 384 4.08 -1.29 -10.98
N ALA A 385 3.00 -0.91 -10.29
CA ALA A 385 2.77 -1.28 -8.90
C ALA A 385 1.66 -2.33 -8.83
N THR A 386 1.82 -3.35 -7.99
CA THR A 386 0.82 -4.41 -7.79
C THR A 386 0.90 -4.98 -6.39
N LEU A 387 -0.21 -5.51 -5.90
CA LEU A 387 -0.25 -6.22 -4.63
C LEU A 387 -1.31 -7.31 -4.61
N CYS A 388 -1.01 -8.36 -3.88
CA CYS A 388 -1.98 -9.42 -3.56
C CYS A 388 -2.98 -8.93 -2.51
N ILE A 389 -4.13 -9.55 -2.49
CA ILE A 389 -5.25 -9.16 -1.62
C ILE A 389 -5.85 -10.45 -1.06
N GLY A 390 -6.03 -10.53 0.26
CA GLY A 390 -6.74 -11.63 0.91
C GLY A 390 -8.13 -11.83 0.29
N GLY A 391 -8.53 -13.09 0.10
CA GLY A 391 -9.73 -13.44 -0.65
C GLY A 391 -9.47 -13.77 -2.13
N GLY A 392 -8.21 -13.92 -2.54
CA GLY A 392 -7.85 -14.40 -3.89
C GLY A 392 -7.72 -13.32 -4.94
N GLU A 393 -7.53 -12.06 -4.56
CA GLU A 393 -7.50 -10.95 -5.51
C GLU A 393 -6.12 -10.26 -5.63
N ALA A 394 -6.00 -9.40 -6.62
CA ALA A 394 -4.90 -8.45 -6.78
C ALA A 394 -5.36 -7.19 -7.54
N THR A 395 -4.66 -6.10 -7.33
CA THR A 395 -4.72 -4.89 -8.17
C THR A 395 -3.37 -4.59 -8.77
N ALA A 396 -3.35 -3.97 -9.95
CA ALA A 396 -2.15 -3.43 -10.57
C ALA A 396 -2.44 -2.07 -11.20
N MET A 397 -1.46 -1.16 -11.15
CA MET A 397 -1.51 0.16 -11.78
C MET A 397 -0.22 0.43 -12.53
N GLY A 398 -0.35 0.90 -13.76
CA GLY A 398 0.76 1.33 -14.63
C GLY A 398 0.84 2.85 -14.64
N ILE A 399 2.05 3.38 -14.45
CA ILE A 399 2.34 4.81 -14.49
C ILE A 399 3.48 5.12 -15.44
N GLU A 400 3.48 6.33 -15.99
CA GLU A 400 4.63 6.91 -16.69
C GLU A 400 5.00 8.24 -16.05
N LEU A 401 6.30 8.48 -15.81
CA LEU A 401 6.79 9.81 -15.45
C LEU A 401 6.61 10.79 -16.61
N VAL A 402 6.31 12.04 -16.28
CA VAL A 402 6.05 13.13 -17.23
C VAL A 402 7.26 14.04 -17.34
#